data_37f43d4098b85cb41f8314d4ef5f0069
#
_entry.id   37f43d4098b85cb41f8314d4ef5f0069
#
_cell.length_a   1.000
_cell.length_b   1.000
_cell.length_c   1.000
_cell.angle_alpha   90.00
_cell.angle_beta   90.00
_cell.angle_gamma   90.00
#
_symmetry.space_group_name_H-M   'P 1'
#
loop_
_entity.id
_entity.type
_entity.pdbx_description
1 polymer ?
#
loop_
_entity_poly.entity_id
_entity_poly.type
_entity_poly.pdbx_seq_one_letter_code
_entity_poly.pdbx_strand_id
1 'polypeptide(L)'
;MKKIFVAILVLCSLSTLAQKKEDELKKLPPAEQARMKRLTAFLKVKGNENMEVLLKTMITDYPNTNLDMERSLISSAYAEDPNSAKVLQYVNAMEDPVFKLRALTMAVELMAAIDNTKALALATEKLEEAKKMKGKTALSEPLKVDPKAAYDDFINLYGKLLFKAGKNDESYQYTSEAYHSTKNRDTELTENYAFLSSLRGEYEAALPVLAKTVQEGKFEQRYIEEVRKGYAKLNPGKDIDAYIAGLKSAFIGQIKKNVSKLMVNEAAPNFTVTDVNGKKVSLADFKGKTIVLDFWATWCGPCVASFPAMQMAANRYSNDPNVKFLFIHTWENVADPLTDAKNFLAKRDYKFDLYMDTVDPVTKVPPAAKIFKIDGIPAKFIIDGNGRIRFSISGFEGKDEAAAEEVVQMVELARQG
;
A
#
# COMPACT_ATOMS: atom_id res chain seq x y z
N MET A 1 -6.06 2.15 -9.52
CA MET A 1 -4.63 1.91 -9.29
C MET A 1 -4.01 0.83 -10.19
N LYS A 2 -4.56 -0.37 -10.35
CA LYS A 2 -3.89 -1.44 -11.13
C LYS A 2 -3.67 -1.18 -12.63
N LYS A 3 -4.41 -0.35 -13.31
CA LYS A 3 -4.29 -0.15 -14.77
C LYS A 3 -3.37 0.98 -15.22
N ILE A 4 -3.11 1.99 -14.40
CA ILE A 4 -2.14 3.07 -14.69
C ILE A 4 -0.76 2.69 -14.12
N PHE A 5 -0.72 2.01 -12.97
CA PHE A 5 0.51 1.37 -12.46
C PHE A 5 1.08 0.32 -13.42
N VAL A 6 0.26 -0.36 -14.21
CA VAL A 6 0.72 -1.30 -15.25
C VAL A 6 1.52 -0.60 -16.36
N ALA A 7 1.21 0.65 -16.71
CA ALA A 7 2.04 1.40 -17.66
C ALA A 7 3.37 1.88 -17.04
N ILE A 8 3.43 2.13 -15.72
CA ILE A 8 4.63 2.54 -14.98
C ILE A 8 5.45 1.31 -14.54
N LEU A 9 4.82 0.24 -14.07
CA LEU A 9 5.48 -1.02 -13.68
C LEU A 9 6.11 -1.79 -14.85
N VAL A 10 5.65 -1.54 -16.08
CA VAL A 10 6.27 -2.08 -17.30
C VAL A 10 7.68 -1.52 -17.52
N LEU A 11 8.08 -0.42 -16.86
CA LEU A 11 9.39 0.23 -17.03
C LEU A 11 10.46 -0.15 -15.98
N CYS A 12 10.13 -0.85 -14.91
CA CYS A 12 11.05 -1.06 -13.76
C CYS A 12 11.69 -2.45 -13.61
N SER A 13 11.51 -3.41 -14.53
CA SER A 13 12.20 -4.71 -14.46
C SER A 13 13.17 -4.94 -15.62
N LEU A 14 14.40 -5.09 -15.26
CA LEU A 14 15.68 -5.00 -15.90
C LEU A 14 16.04 -5.98 -17.03
N SER A 15 16.79 -5.48 -17.98
CA SER A 15 17.69 -6.03 -19.03
C SER A 15 17.15 -7.04 -20.05
N THR A 16 16.56 -8.16 -19.72
CA THR A 16 16.00 -9.11 -20.72
C THR A 16 14.55 -8.77 -21.12
N LEU A 17 13.78 -8.12 -20.23
CA LEU A 17 12.49 -7.51 -20.56
C LEU A 17 12.67 -6.22 -21.39
N ALA A 18 13.76 -5.48 -21.26
CA ALA A 18 13.99 -4.24 -21.97
C ALA A 18 14.07 -4.47 -23.51
N GLN A 19 14.73 -5.53 -23.95
CA GLN A 19 14.87 -5.89 -25.36
C GLN A 19 13.55 -6.34 -25.98
N LYS A 20 12.76 -7.13 -25.23
CA LYS A 20 11.42 -7.55 -25.65
C LYS A 20 10.43 -6.38 -25.73
N LYS A 21 10.61 -5.35 -24.89
CA LYS A 21 9.83 -4.10 -24.90
C LYS A 21 10.23 -3.15 -26.01
N GLU A 22 11.48 -3.11 -26.40
CA GLU A 22 11.95 -2.29 -27.51
C GLU A 22 11.40 -2.80 -28.86
N ASP A 23 11.25 -4.11 -29.00
CA ASP A 23 10.65 -4.72 -30.18
C ASP A 23 9.11 -4.56 -30.22
N GLU A 24 8.45 -4.50 -29.05
CA GLU A 24 7.02 -4.14 -28.99
C GLU A 24 6.80 -2.65 -29.28
N LEU A 25 7.66 -1.76 -28.79
CA LEU A 25 7.62 -0.34 -29.13
C LEU A 25 7.76 -0.07 -30.63
N LYS A 26 8.62 -0.82 -31.33
CA LYS A 26 8.81 -0.70 -32.77
C LYS A 26 7.58 -1.09 -33.59
N LYS A 27 6.64 -1.84 -33.00
CA LYS A 27 5.36 -2.23 -33.63
C LYS A 27 4.27 -1.15 -33.51
N LEU A 28 4.45 -0.14 -32.67
CA LEU A 28 3.50 0.95 -32.50
C LEU A 28 3.59 1.94 -33.69
N PRO A 29 2.49 2.68 -33.98
CA PRO A 29 2.54 3.79 -34.92
C PRO A 29 3.64 4.80 -34.57
N PRO A 30 4.30 5.47 -35.53
CA PRO A 30 5.40 6.40 -35.29
C PRO A 30 5.07 7.49 -34.25
N ALA A 31 3.85 8.03 -34.27
CA ALA A 31 3.38 9.03 -33.30
C ALA A 31 3.35 8.48 -31.86
N GLU A 32 2.93 7.23 -31.69
CA GLU A 32 2.93 6.58 -30.38
C GLU A 32 4.34 6.23 -29.89
N GLN A 33 5.22 5.82 -30.81
CA GLN A 33 6.65 5.63 -30.48
C GLN A 33 7.28 6.93 -29.97
N ALA A 34 7.03 8.06 -30.66
CA ALA A 34 7.51 9.36 -30.25
C ALA A 34 6.96 9.77 -28.88
N ARG A 35 5.65 9.55 -28.66
CA ARG A 35 5.01 9.79 -27.36
C ARG A 35 5.66 8.97 -26.23
N MET A 36 5.86 7.67 -26.44
CA MET A 36 6.47 6.79 -25.45
C MET A 36 7.92 7.18 -25.14
N LYS A 37 8.69 7.62 -26.12
CA LYS A 37 10.06 8.13 -25.92
C LYS A 37 10.05 9.39 -25.04
N ARG A 38 9.16 10.35 -25.31
CA ARG A 38 9.02 11.58 -24.50
C ARG A 38 8.65 11.25 -23.05
N LEU A 39 7.61 10.43 -22.86
CA LEU A 39 7.19 10.00 -21.50
C LEU A 39 8.30 9.28 -20.74
N THR A 40 9.05 8.41 -21.43
CA THR A 40 10.20 7.71 -20.81
C THR A 40 11.29 8.68 -20.40
N ALA A 41 11.59 9.69 -21.22
CA ALA A 41 12.55 10.74 -20.88
C ALA A 41 12.06 11.54 -19.67
N PHE A 42 10.77 11.87 -19.63
CA PHE A 42 10.16 12.61 -18.54
C PHE A 42 10.21 11.86 -17.20
N LEU A 43 9.91 10.56 -17.20
CA LEU A 43 9.95 9.70 -16.01
C LEU A 43 11.36 9.46 -15.45
N LYS A 44 12.40 9.71 -16.24
CA LYS A 44 13.80 9.62 -15.79
C LYS A 44 14.31 10.88 -15.08
N VAL A 45 13.59 11.99 -15.24
CA VAL A 45 13.97 13.28 -14.64
C VAL A 45 13.67 13.25 -13.15
N LYS A 46 14.63 13.65 -12.32
CA LYS A 46 14.44 13.78 -10.87
C LYS A 46 14.26 15.25 -10.51
N GLY A 47 13.25 15.49 -9.67
CA GLY A 47 12.92 16.82 -9.14
C GLY A 47 11.95 17.62 -10.03
N ASN A 48 10.98 18.25 -9.37
CA ASN A 48 9.88 18.94 -10.01
C ASN A 48 10.33 20.10 -10.92
N GLU A 49 11.36 20.86 -10.51
CA GLU A 49 11.92 21.95 -11.30
C GLU A 49 12.53 21.47 -12.62
N ASN A 50 13.26 20.35 -12.59
CA ASN A 50 13.82 19.76 -13.79
C ASN A 50 12.73 19.23 -14.74
N MET A 51 11.63 18.69 -14.20
CA MET A 51 10.47 18.30 -14.99
C MET A 51 9.81 19.52 -15.66
N GLU A 52 9.74 20.66 -14.96
CA GLU A 52 9.24 21.93 -15.55
C GLU A 52 10.13 22.40 -16.72
N VAL A 53 11.45 22.36 -16.55
CA VAL A 53 12.41 22.71 -17.61
C VAL A 53 12.21 21.82 -18.82
N LEU A 54 12.13 20.50 -18.62
CA LEU A 54 11.90 19.56 -19.70
C LEU A 54 10.57 19.78 -20.42
N LEU A 55 9.49 20.06 -19.67
CA LEU A 55 8.19 20.35 -20.28
C LEU A 55 8.24 21.62 -21.14
N LYS A 56 8.91 22.70 -20.68
CA LYS A 56 9.09 23.93 -21.46
C LYS A 56 9.83 23.65 -22.77
N THR A 57 10.88 22.84 -22.72
CA THR A 57 11.59 22.39 -23.93
C THR A 57 10.66 21.62 -24.88
N MET A 58 9.88 20.68 -24.34
CA MET A 58 8.94 19.89 -25.15
C MET A 58 7.83 20.75 -25.79
N ILE A 59 7.32 21.77 -25.12
CA ILE A 59 6.37 22.74 -25.67
C ILE A 59 6.97 23.47 -26.88
N THR A 60 8.24 23.84 -26.80
CA THR A 60 8.96 24.51 -27.90
C THR A 60 9.24 23.56 -29.06
N ASP A 61 9.72 22.36 -28.76
CA ASP A 61 10.16 21.39 -29.79
C ASP A 61 8.96 20.71 -30.48
N TYR A 62 7.82 20.63 -29.81
CA TYR A 62 6.60 19.93 -30.28
C TYR A 62 5.35 20.80 -30.15
N PRO A 63 5.26 21.97 -30.81
CA PRO A 63 4.22 22.99 -30.59
C PRO A 63 2.80 22.51 -30.92
N ASN A 64 2.67 21.47 -31.77
CA ASN A 64 1.38 20.90 -32.18
C ASN A 64 1.09 19.53 -31.52
N THR A 65 1.78 19.21 -30.45
CA THR A 65 1.61 17.92 -29.77
C THR A 65 0.86 18.10 -28.46
N ASN A 66 -0.19 17.31 -28.25
CA ASN A 66 -0.83 17.25 -26.94
C ASN A 66 0.13 16.68 -25.89
N LEU A 67 0.42 17.48 -24.84
CA LEU A 67 1.33 17.17 -23.74
C LEU A 67 0.58 16.96 -22.40
N ASP A 68 -0.68 16.56 -22.45
CA ASP A 68 -1.50 16.40 -21.25
C ASP A 68 -1.00 15.29 -20.33
N MET A 69 -0.38 14.25 -20.88
CA MET A 69 0.24 13.20 -20.05
C MET A 69 1.46 13.73 -19.28
N GLU A 70 2.31 14.51 -19.93
CA GLU A 70 3.47 15.15 -19.30
C GLU A 70 3.03 16.16 -18.22
N ARG A 71 2.00 16.95 -18.49
CA ARG A 71 1.38 17.84 -17.50
C ARG A 71 0.79 17.08 -16.31
N SER A 72 0.16 15.92 -16.56
CA SER A 72 -0.36 15.04 -15.50
C SER A 72 0.75 14.49 -14.60
N LEU A 73 1.89 14.11 -15.17
CA LEU A 73 3.04 13.62 -14.39
C LEU A 73 3.62 14.72 -13.48
N ILE A 74 3.77 15.97 -13.98
CA ILE A 74 4.21 17.09 -13.15
C ILE A 74 3.18 17.41 -12.05
N SER A 75 1.91 17.45 -12.40
CA SER A 75 0.83 17.70 -11.45
C SER A 75 0.86 16.66 -10.30
N SER A 76 1.07 15.39 -10.63
CA SER A 76 1.22 14.30 -9.65
C SER A 76 2.47 14.46 -8.78
N ALA A 77 3.60 14.87 -9.37
CA ALA A 77 4.84 15.12 -8.63
C ALA A 77 4.70 16.27 -7.62
N TYR A 78 3.97 17.33 -7.97
CA TYR A 78 3.65 18.43 -7.01
C TYR A 78 2.58 18.06 -5.98
N ALA A 79 1.80 17.01 -6.23
CA ALA A 79 0.84 16.49 -5.26
C ALA A 79 1.51 15.72 -4.10
N GLU A 80 2.71 15.18 -4.33
CA GLU A 80 3.54 14.53 -3.30
C GLU A 80 4.13 15.54 -2.28
N ASP A 81 4.25 16.81 -2.67
CA ASP A 81 4.53 17.93 -1.76
C ASP A 81 3.32 18.89 -1.82
N PRO A 82 2.26 18.69 -1.01
CA PRO A 82 0.91 19.19 -1.26
C PRO A 82 0.82 20.67 -1.65
N ASN A 83 1.13 20.97 -2.91
CA ASN A 83 1.17 22.28 -3.53
C ASN A 83 0.00 22.45 -4.51
N SER A 84 -1.18 22.79 -3.97
CA SER A 84 -2.41 22.94 -4.74
C SER A 84 -2.29 23.93 -5.92
N ALA A 85 -1.52 25.01 -5.76
CA ALA A 85 -1.32 26.01 -6.83
C ALA A 85 -0.56 25.41 -8.01
N LYS A 86 0.50 24.65 -7.76
CA LYS A 86 1.27 23.99 -8.82
C LYS A 86 0.48 22.84 -9.46
N VAL A 87 -0.25 22.06 -8.66
CA VAL A 87 -1.18 21.03 -9.20
C VAL A 87 -2.15 21.68 -10.17
N LEU A 88 -2.85 22.76 -9.76
CA LEU A 88 -3.81 23.45 -10.61
C LEU A 88 -3.16 24.11 -11.83
N GLN A 89 -1.94 24.65 -11.71
CA GLN A 89 -1.22 25.23 -12.85
C GLN A 89 -1.13 24.24 -14.00
N TYR A 90 -0.72 22.99 -13.73
CA TYR A 90 -0.54 21.97 -14.77
C TYR A 90 -1.85 21.30 -15.18
N VAL A 91 -2.76 21.04 -14.25
CA VAL A 91 -4.09 20.53 -14.57
C VAL A 91 -4.86 21.50 -15.48
N ASN A 92 -4.87 22.79 -15.15
CA ASN A 92 -5.60 23.79 -15.95
C ASN A 92 -5.01 24.01 -17.35
N ALA A 93 -3.72 23.74 -17.53
CA ALA A 93 -3.05 23.82 -18.83
C ALA A 93 -3.35 22.62 -19.75
N MET A 94 -4.06 21.58 -19.29
CA MET A 94 -4.46 20.45 -20.11
C MET A 94 -5.59 20.85 -21.06
N GLU A 95 -5.53 20.25 -22.25
CA GLU A 95 -6.46 20.58 -23.36
C GLU A 95 -7.74 19.72 -23.29
N ASP A 96 -7.60 18.41 -22.99
CA ASP A 96 -8.73 17.49 -22.89
C ASP A 96 -9.43 17.63 -21.53
N PRO A 97 -10.68 18.09 -21.46
CA PRO A 97 -11.37 18.35 -20.20
C PRO A 97 -11.68 17.08 -19.39
N VAL A 98 -11.81 15.92 -20.06
CA VAL A 98 -12.09 14.65 -19.38
C VAL A 98 -10.79 14.10 -18.78
N PHE A 99 -9.71 14.16 -19.54
CA PHE A 99 -8.39 13.77 -19.06
C PHE A 99 -7.92 14.70 -17.92
N LYS A 100 -8.20 16.01 -18.02
CA LYS A 100 -7.97 17.00 -16.96
C LYS A 100 -8.61 16.55 -15.65
N LEU A 101 -9.90 16.16 -15.66
CA LEU A 101 -10.57 15.67 -14.45
C LEU A 101 -9.90 14.43 -13.89
N ARG A 102 -9.50 13.50 -14.75
CA ARG A 102 -8.83 12.28 -14.33
C ARG A 102 -7.44 12.54 -13.71
N ALA A 103 -6.67 13.44 -14.31
CA ALA A 103 -5.37 13.86 -13.79
C ALA A 103 -5.51 14.59 -12.44
N LEU A 104 -6.53 15.45 -12.32
CA LEU A 104 -6.88 16.09 -11.06
C LEU A 104 -7.23 15.07 -9.97
N THR A 105 -8.08 14.09 -10.29
CA THR A 105 -8.46 13.02 -9.36
C THR A 105 -7.23 12.29 -8.82
N MET A 106 -6.29 11.93 -9.70
CA MET A 106 -5.05 11.26 -9.31
C MET A 106 -4.16 12.16 -8.42
N ALA A 107 -4.01 13.43 -8.78
CA ALA A 107 -3.23 14.37 -7.97
C ALA A 107 -3.86 14.60 -6.58
N VAL A 108 -5.18 14.75 -6.51
CA VAL A 108 -5.91 14.89 -5.24
C VAL A 108 -5.77 13.63 -4.38
N GLU A 109 -5.79 12.44 -4.97
CA GLU A 109 -5.59 11.17 -4.24
C GLU A 109 -4.19 11.09 -3.62
N LEU A 110 -3.14 11.51 -4.37
CA LEU A 110 -1.77 11.59 -3.86
C LEU A 110 -1.66 12.62 -2.72
N MET A 111 -2.23 13.80 -2.88
CA MET A 111 -2.28 14.82 -1.83
C MET A 111 -2.97 14.32 -0.56
N ALA A 112 -4.05 13.56 -0.70
CA ALA A 112 -4.85 13.06 0.41
C ALA A 112 -4.11 12.06 1.30
N ALA A 113 -3.09 11.39 0.78
CA ALA A 113 -2.21 10.52 1.54
C ALA A 113 -1.32 11.31 2.53
N ILE A 114 -1.09 12.61 2.27
CA ILE A 114 -0.22 13.49 3.04
C ILE A 114 -1.05 14.50 3.84
N ASP A 115 -2.00 15.18 3.19
CA ASP A 115 -2.84 16.22 3.76
C ASP A 115 -4.27 16.14 3.22
N ASN A 116 -5.14 15.44 3.94
CA ASN A 116 -6.55 15.28 3.56
C ASN A 116 -7.30 16.61 3.51
N THR A 117 -6.92 17.60 4.33
CA THR A 117 -7.60 18.91 4.39
C THR A 117 -7.38 19.70 3.11
N LYS A 118 -6.11 19.77 2.64
CA LYS A 118 -5.78 20.43 1.37
C LYS A 118 -6.40 19.69 0.18
N ALA A 119 -6.34 18.35 0.19
CA ALA A 119 -6.95 17.54 -0.86
C ALA A 119 -8.46 17.76 -0.96
N LEU A 120 -9.17 17.77 0.17
CA LEU A 120 -10.61 18.04 0.23
C LEU A 120 -10.94 19.44 -0.25
N ALA A 121 -10.17 20.46 0.16
CA ALA A 121 -10.37 21.83 -0.28
C ALA A 121 -10.24 21.95 -1.81
N LEU A 122 -9.20 21.36 -2.39
CA LEU A 122 -8.98 21.34 -3.83
C LEU A 122 -10.09 20.60 -4.59
N ALA A 123 -10.49 19.41 -4.09
CA ALA A 123 -11.59 18.65 -4.69
C ALA A 123 -12.92 19.42 -4.61
N THR A 124 -13.19 20.13 -3.51
CA THR A 124 -14.39 20.95 -3.34
C THR A 124 -14.40 22.11 -4.34
N GLU A 125 -13.27 22.79 -4.53
CA GLU A 125 -13.14 23.86 -5.54
C GLU A 125 -13.48 23.38 -6.96
N LYS A 126 -13.14 22.14 -7.28
CA LYS A 126 -13.31 21.55 -8.62
C LYS A 126 -14.58 20.72 -8.81
N LEU A 127 -15.40 20.60 -7.79
CA LEU A 127 -16.60 19.76 -7.83
C LEU A 127 -17.59 20.17 -8.93
N GLU A 128 -17.84 21.48 -9.10
CA GLU A 128 -18.77 21.98 -10.12
C GLU A 128 -18.22 21.78 -11.55
N GLU A 129 -16.89 21.80 -11.71
CA GLU A 129 -16.25 21.46 -12.97
C GLU A 129 -16.40 19.96 -13.29
N ALA A 130 -16.21 19.11 -12.29
CA ALA A 130 -16.40 17.67 -12.42
C ALA A 130 -17.85 17.31 -12.79
N LYS A 131 -18.85 17.95 -12.18
CA LYS A 131 -20.27 17.76 -12.48
C LYS A 131 -20.63 17.99 -13.95
N LYS A 132 -19.89 18.83 -14.68
CA LYS A 132 -20.09 19.05 -16.12
C LYS A 132 -19.80 17.80 -16.96
N MET A 133 -19.12 16.80 -16.41
CA MET A 133 -18.87 15.51 -17.07
C MET A 133 -20.01 14.52 -16.85
N LYS A 134 -20.89 14.75 -15.87
CA LYS A 134 -22.05 13.89 -15.58
C LYS A 134 -22.96 13.81 -16.82
N GLY A 135 -23.29 12.59 -17.24
CA GLY A 135 -24.17 12.34 -18.39
C GLY A 135 -23.49 12.46 -19.76
N LYS A 136 -22.24 12.86 -19.86
CA LYS A 136 -21.49 12.77 -21.12
C LYS A 136 -21.11 11.32 -21.43
N THR A 137 -21.20 10.95 -22.71
CA THR A 137 -20.94 9.56 -23.15
C THR A 137 -19.88 9.47 -24.26
N ALA A 138 -19.60 10.58 -24.94
CA ALA A 138 -18.58 10.59 -26.00
C ALA A 138 -17.18 10.52 -25.37
N LEU A 139 -16.37 9.55 -25.79
CA LEU A 139 -14.98 9.47 -25.35
C LEU A 139 -14.21 10.73 -25.77
N SER A 140 -13.29 11.16 -24.91
CA SER A 140 -12.38 12.25 -25.24
C SER A 140 -11.33 11.81 -26.26
N GLU A 141 -10.89 12.73 -27.12
CA GLU A 141 -9.82 12.47 -28.07
C GLU A 141 -8.60 13.35 -27.76
N PRO A 142 -7.37 12.90 -27.96
CA PRO A 142 -6.96 11.59 -28.51
C PRO A 142 -6.85 10.46 -27.48
N LEU A 143 -7.08 10.73 -26.17
CA LEU A 143 -6.77 9.81 -25.08
C LEU A 143 -7.89 8.81 -24.78
N LYS A 144 -9.04 8.95 -25.44
CA LYS A 144 -10.22 8.06 -25.33
C LYS A 144 -10.67 7.79 -23.89
N VAL A 145 -10.68 8.83 -23.06
CA VAL A 145 -11.14 8.76 -21.68
C VAL A 145 -12.67 8.83 -21.63
N ASP A 146 -13.28 7.93 -20.87
CA ASP A 146 -14.73 7.95 -20.63
C ASP A 146 -15.08 9.04 -19.62
N PRO A 147 -15.89 10.06 -20.00
CA PRO A 147 -16.26 11.16 -19.10
C PRO A 147 -17.05 10.70 -17.89
N LYS A 148 -17.94 9.69 -18.07
CA LYS A 148 -18.73 9.15 -16.99
C LYS A 148 -17.82 8.45 -15.97
N ALA A 149 -16.88 7.63 -16.43
CA ALA A 149 -15.93 6.97 -15.54
C ALA A 149 -15.04 7.99 -14.81
N ALA A 150 -14.57 9.05 -15.47
CA ALA A 150 -13.80 10.11 -14.84
C ALA A 150 -14.59 10.85 -13.74
N TYR A 151 -15.89 11.10 -13.99
CA TYR A 151 -16.77 11.68 -12.98
C TYR A 151 -17.00 10.73 -11.81
N ASP A 152 -17.31 9.47 -12.07
CA ASP A 152 -17.56 8.45 -11.05
C ASP A 152 -16.31 8.25 -10.15
N ASP A 153 -15.11 8.21 -10.74
CA ASP A 153 -13.84 8.13 -10.01
C ASP A 153 -13.63 9.37 -9.11
N PHE A 154 -13.93 10.56 -9.63
CA PHE A 154 -13.80 11.81 -8.88
C PHE A 154 -14.75 11.87 -7.68
N ILE A 155 -16.05 11.57 -7.87
CA ILE A 155 -17.02 11.63 -6.76
C ILE A 155 -16.79 10.51 -5.74
N ASN A 156 -16.28 9.35 -6.15
CA ASN A 156 -15.84 8.31 -5.22
C ASN A 156 -14.69 8.82 -4.33
N LEU A 157 -13.66 9.43 -4.92
CA LEU A 157 -12.58 10.05 -4.17
C LEU A 157 -13.11 11.17 -3.25
N TYR A 158 -13.98 12.05 -3.76
CA TYR A 158 -14.56 13.14 -2.98
C TYR A 158 -15.32 12.62 -1.76
N GLY A 159 -16.13 11.57 -1.94
CA GLY A 159 -16.80 10.87 -0.83
C GLY A 159 -15.82 10.34 0.22
N LYS A 160 -14.70 9.74 -0.20
CA LYS A 160 -13.64 9.27 0.72
C LYS A 160 -13.00 10.41 1.52
N LEU A 161 -12.73 11.54 0.87
CA LEU A 161 -12.15 12.73 1.52
C LEU A 161 -13.09 13.31 2.59
N LEU A 162 -14.38 13.40 2.27
CA LEU A 162 -15.42 13.83 3.19
C LEU A 162 -15.53 12.88 4.38
N PHE A 163 -15.48 11.56 4.14
CA PHE A 163 -15.51 10.55 5.20
C PHE A 163 -14.32 10.71 6.15
N LYS A 164 -13.10 10.85 5.62
CA LYS A 164 -11.91 11.11 6.43
C LYS A 164 -11.98 12.42 7.21
N ALA A 165 -12.74 13.40 6.72
CA ALA A 165 -12.99 14.67 7.40
C ALA A 165 -14.16 14.62 8.41
N GLY A 166 -14.79 13.45 8.61
CA GLY A 166 -15.93 13.28 9.52
C GLY A 166 -17.27 13.82 9.00
N LYS A 167 -17.35 14.23 7.74
CA LYS A 167 -18.55 14.79 7.09
C LYS A 167 -19.43 13.66 6.51
N ASN A 168 -19.97 12.82 7.38
CA ASN A 168 -20.59 11.55 7.00
C ASN A 168 -21.83 11.70 6.08
N ASP A 169 -22.67 12.72 6.30
CA ASP A 169 -23.87 12.91 5.46
C ASP A 169 -23.54 13.36 4.05
N GLU A 170 -22.60 14.32 3.90
CA GLU A 170 -22.08 14.72 2.59
C GLU A 170 -21.35 13.55 1.91
N SER A 171 -20.53 12.79 2.66
CA SER A 171 -19.86 11.58 2.19
C SER A 171 -20.85 10.55 1.66
N TYR A 172 -21.93 10.26 2.41
CA TYR A 172 -22.96 9.32 1.97
C TYR A 172 -23.57 9.72 0.62
N GLN A 173 -23.86 11.00 0.43
CA GLN A 173 -24.44 11.50 -0.82
C GLN A 173 -23.57 11.14 -2.04
N TYR A 174 -22.27 11.48 -2.00
CA TYR A 174 -21.36 11.24 -3.12
C TYR A 174 -20.93 9.77 -3.25
N THR A 175 -20.71 9.08 -2.13
CA THR A 175 -20.40 7.65 -2.13
C THR A 175 -21.58 6.82 -2.65
N SER A 176 -22.81 7.17 -2.29
CA SER A 176 -24.02 6.52 -2.81
C SER A 176 -24.20 6.77 -4.31
N GLU A 177 -23.96 8.00 -4.78
CA GLU A 177 -24.00 8.31 -6.21
C GLU A 177 -22.96 7.47 -6.97
N ALA A 178 -21.71 7.44 -6.52
CA ALA A 178 -20.66 6.64 -7.13
C ALA A 178 -20.99 5.14 -7.13
N TYR A 179 -21.50 4.64 -6.00
CA TYR A 179 -21.88 3.22 -5.85
C TYR A 179 -22.97 2.78 -6.82
N HIS A 180 -24.00 3.61 -7.04
CA HIS A 180 -25.10 3.28 -7.95
C HIS A 180 -24.77 3.58 -9.43
N SER A 181 -23.84 4.50 -9.69
CA SER A 181 -23.43 4.89 -11.04
C SER A 181 -22.49 3.88 -11.69
N THR A 182 -21.53 3.33 -10.93
CA THR A 182 -20.53 2.41 -11.47
C THR A 182 -20.99 0.95 -11.49
N LYS A 183 -20.68 0.23 -12.60
CA LYS A 183 -20.95 -1.20 -12.71
C LYS A 183 -19.88 -2.05 -12.01
N ASN A 184 -18.64 -1.61 -12.06
CA ASN A 184 -17.49 -2.31 -11.47
C ASN A 184 -17.09 -1.64 -10.15
N ARG A 185 -17.85 -1.97 -9.09
CA ARG A 185 -17.57 -1.47 -7.73
C ARG A 185 -16.34 -2.17 -7.18
N ASP A 186 -15.37 -1.38 -6.78
CA ASP A 186 -14.25 -1.93 -6.00
C ASP A 186 -14.68 -2.25 -4.56
N THR A 187 -13.81 -2.99 -3.86
CA THR A 187 -14.09 -3.40 -2.48
C THR A 187 -14.21 -2.18 -1.56
N GLU A 188 -13.38 -1.16 -1.73
CA GLU A 188 -13.36 0.01 -0.87
C GLU A 188 -14.64 0.86 -1.01
N LEU A 189 -15.11 1.10 -2.24
CA LEU A 189 -16.37 1.79 -2.48
C LEU A 189 -17.56 1.04 -1.87
N THR A 190 -17.57 -0.30 -2.00
CA THR A 190 -18.62 -1.15 -1.44
C THR A 190 -18.62 -1.10 0.09
N GLU A 191 -17.46 -1.20 0.72
CA GLU A 191 -17.29 -1.12 2.18
C GLU A 191 -17.68 0.27 2.72
N ASN A 192 -17.24 1.34 2.07
CA ASN A 192 -17.55 2.71 2.47
C ASN A 192 -19.04 3.01 2.35
N TYR A 193 -19.67 2.58 1.26
CA TYR A 193 -21.12 2.73 1.10
C TYR A 193 -21.91 1.96 2.17
N ALA A 194 -21.54 0.70 2.43
CA ALA A 194 -22.18 -0.09 3.47
C ALA A 194 -21.99 0.52 4.87
N PHE A 195 -20.80 1.02 5.18
CA PHE A 195 -20.55 1.69 6.45
C PHE A 195 -21.37 2.97 6.62
N LEU A 196 -21.43 3.82 5.61
CA LEU A 196 -22.21 5.05 5.63
C LEU A 196 -23.73 4.77 5.68
N SER A 197 -24.19 3.72 4.98
CA SER A 197 -25.59 3.24 5.07
C SER A 197 -25.93 2.74 6.48
N SER A 198 -24.99 2.04 7.15
CA SER A 198 -25.23 1.56 8.52
C SER A 198 -25.38 2.70 9.52
N LEU A 199 -24.62 3.81 9.37
CA LEU A 199 -24.79 5.02 10.20
C LEU A 199 -26.19 5.65 10.06
N ARG A 200 -26.88 5.38 8.97
CA ARG A 200 -28.27 5.80 8.71
C ARG A 200 -29.31 4.76 9.14
N GLY A 201 -28.85 3.63 9.69
CA GLY A 201 -29.71 2.53 10.14
C GLY A 201 -30.21 1.62 9.01
N GLU A 202 -29.64 1.67 7.82
CA GLU A 202 -29.96 0.87 6.63
C GLU A 202 -29.21 -0.47 6.68
N TYR A 203 -29.52 -1.31 7.68
CA TYR A 203 -28.70 -2.50 7.99
C TYR A 203 -28.96 -3.71 7.08
N GLU A 204 -30.12 -3.82 6.41
CA GLU A 204 -30.45 -4.99 5.59
C GLU A 204 -29.38 -5.25 4.50
N ALA A 205 -28.99 -4.19 3.80
CA ALA A 205 -27.95 -4.29 2.78
C ALA A 205 -26.53 -4.12 3.35
N ALA A 206 -26.36 -3.33 4.41
CA ALA A 206 -25.07 -2.99 4.99
C ALA A 206 -24.46 -4.12 5.81
N LEU A 207 -25.25 -4.81 6.65
CA LEU A 207 -24.72 -5.83 7.57
C LEU A 207 -23.96 -6.97 6.88
N PRO A 208 -24.43 -7.57 5.77
CA PRO A 208 -23.67 -8.63 5.11
C PRO A 208 -22.28 -8.16 4.63
N VAL A 209 -22.19 -6.93 4.13
CA VAL A 209 -20.91 -6.34 3.68
C VAL A 209 -19.99 -6.08 4.86
N LEU A 210 -20.49 -5.44 5.93
CA LEU A 210 -19.69 -5.15 7.12
C LEU A 210 -19.24 -6.43 7.84
N ALA A 211 -20.10 -7.45 7.93
CA ALA A 211 -19.72 -8.73 8.49
C ALA A 211 -18.61 -9.39 7.68
N LYS A 212 -18.69 -9.35 6.34
CA LYS A 212 -17.63 -9.82 5.47
C LYS A 212 -16.33 -9.02 5.66
N THR A 213 -16.42 -7.71 5.79
CA THR A 213 -15.28 -6.82 6.06
C THR A 213 -14.56 -7.22 7.36
N VAL A 214 -15.33 -7.57 8.41
CA VAL A 214 -14.77 -8.10 9.67
C VAL A 214 -14.16 -9.50 9.46
N GLN A 215 -14.81 -10.40 8.70
CA GLN A 215 -14.25 -11.71 8.34
C GLN A 215 -12.97 -11.62 7.48
N GLU A 216 -12.71 -10.48 6.85
CA GLU A 216 -11.49 -10.20 6.08
C GLU A 216 -10.42 -9.44 6.90
N GLY A 217 -10.61 -9.33 8.23
CA GLY A 217 -9.63 -8.83 9.18
C GLY A 217 -9.74 -7.36 9.56
N LYS A 218 -10.75 -6.61 9.10
CA LYS A 218 -10.99 -5.24 9.58
C LYS A 218 -11.65 -5.26 10.96
N PHE A 219 -10.84 -5.26 12.02
CA PHE A 219 -11.30 -5.29 13.42
C PHE A 219 -11.36 -3.92 14.07
N GLU A 220 -11.31 -2.84 13.29
CA GLU A 220 -11.49 -1.49 13.80
C GLU A 220 -12.80 -1.37 14.57
N GLN A 221 -12.78 -0.74 15.74
CA GLN A 221 -13.92 -0.65 16.65
C GLN A 221 -15.18 -0.13 15.95
N ARG A 222 -15.05 0.85 15.06
CA ARG A 222 -16.18 1.42 14.31
C ARG A 222 -16.92 0.39 13.45
N TYR A 223 -16.22 -0.56 12.79
CA TYR A 223 -16.87 -1.63 12.01
C TYR A 223 -17.55 -2.64 12.92
N ILE A 224 -16.88 -3.03 14.01
CA ILE A 224 -17.44 -3.96 15.01
C ILE A 224 -18.71 -3.38 15.62
N GLU A 225 -18.75 -2.08 15.95
CA GLU A 225 -19.93 -1.42 16.50
C GLU A 225 -21.11 -1.41 15.53
N GLU A 226 -20.86 -1.10 14.26
CA GLU A 226 -21.93 -1.10 13.25
C GLU A 226 -22.43 -2.52 12.94
N VAL A 227 -21.54 -3.53 12.91
CA VAL A 227 -21.96 -4.95 12.83
C VAL A 227 -22.81 -5.32 14.04
N ARG A 228 -22.41 -4.92 15.25
CA ARG A 228 -23.16 -5.15 16.50
C ARG A 228 -24.54 -4.54 16.44
N LYS A 229 -24.67 -3.27 16.09
CA LYS A 229 -25.95 -2.57 15.97
C LYS A 229 -26.87 -3.21 14.90
N GLY A 230 -26.30 -3.48 13.71
CA GLY A 230 -27.04 -4.10 12.62
C GLY A 230 -27.51 -5.50 12.96
N TYR A 231 -26.65 -6.33 13.57
CA TYR A 231 -27.04 -7.67 13.99
C TYR A 231 -28.14 -7.66 15.05
N ALA A 232 -28.02 -6.79 16.08
CA ALA A 232 -29.03 -6.62 17.11
C ALA A 232 -30.40 -6.23 16.53
N LYS A 233 -30.41 -5.29 15.58
CA LYS A 233 -31.62 -4.81 14.93
C LYS A 233 -32.31 -5.89 14.10
N LEU A 234 -31.52 -6.64 13.31
CA LEU A 234 -32.09 -7.64 12.37
C LEU A 234 -32.30 -9.02 13.00
N ASN A 235 -31.69 -9.31 14.15
CA ASN A 235 -31.76 -10.60 14.84
C ASN A 235 -32.08 -10.42 16.34
N PRO A 236 -33.27 -9.90 16.71
CA PRO A 236 -33.59 -9.62 18.10
C PRO A 236 -33.53 -10.91 18.95
N GLY A 237 -32.87 -10.80 20.11
CA GLY A 237 -32.72 -11.93 21.03
C GLY A 237 -31.60 -12.94 20.68
N LYS A 238 -30.86 -12.75 19.59
CA LYS A 238 -29.70 -13.57 19.29
C LYS A 238 -28.43 -13.05 20.02
N ASP A 239 -27.51 -13.96 20.29
CA ASP A 239 -26.23 -13.62 20.94
C ASP A 239 -25.31 -12.89 19.96
N ILE A 240 -25.13 -11.60 20.21
CA ILE A 240 -24.32 -10.69 19.38
C ILE A 240 -22.84 -10.97 19.56
N ASP A 241 -22.42 -11.27 20.80
CA ASP A 241 -21.01 -11.51 21.11
C ASP A 241 -20.55 -12.82 20.47
N ALA A 242 -21.36 -13.86 20.54
CA ALA A 242 -21.09 -15.11 19.84
C ALA A 242 -21.00 -14.91 18.31
N TYR A 243 -21.88 -14.07 17.74
CA TYR A 243 -21.82 -13.76 16.31
C TYR A 243 -20.49 -13.07 15.92
N ILE A 244 -20.08 -12.03 16.64
CA ILE A 244 -18.83 -11.31 16.38
C ILE A 244 -17.60 -12.21 16.61
N ALA A 245 -17.61 -13.02 17.67
CA ALA A 245 -16.57 -14.02 17.92
C ALA A 245 -16.46 -15.03 16.76
N GLY A 246 -17.61 -15.44 16.20
CA GLY A 246 -17.66 -16.31 15.03
C GLY A 246 -17.01 -15.68 13.79
N LEU A 247 -17.28 -14.39 13.52
CA LEU A 247 -16.65 -13.67 12.40
C LEU A 247 -15.12 -13.64 12.55
N LYS A 248 -14.61 -13.30 13.73
CA LYS A 248 -13.17 -13.27 14.03
C LYS A 248 -12.53 -14.66 13.95
N SER A 249 -13.21 -15.67 14.47
CA SER A 249 -12.74 -17.06 14.42
C SER A 249 -12.63 -17.59 12.99
N ALA A 250 -13.61 -17.23 12.13
CA ALA A 250 -13.57 -17.59 10.71
C ALA A 250 -12.35 -16.98 9.99
N PHE A 251 -12.03 -15.71 10.27
CA PHE A 251 -10.83 -15.06 9.76
C PHE A 251 -9.55 -15.81 10.19
N ILE A 252 -9.38 -16.03 11.50
CA ILE A 252 -8.21 -16.72 12.04
C ILE A 252 -8.08 -18.14 11.45
N GLY A 253 -9.20 -18.86 11.35
CA GLY A 253 -9.23 -20.19 10.75
C GLY A 253 -8.79 -20.22 9.29
N GLN A 254 -9.21 -19.22 8.50
CA GLN A 254 -8.80 -19.10 7.11
C GLN A 254 -7.30 -18.78 6.99
N ILE A 255 -6.79 -17.85 7.79
CA ILE A 255 -5.35 -17.53 7.85
C ILE A 255 -4.55 -18.79 8.22
N LYS A 256 -4.90 -19.45 9.31
CA LYS A 256 -4.23 -20.69 9.77
C LYS A 256 -4.19 -21.76 8.68
N LYS A 257 -5.30 -21.98 7.96
CA LYS A 257 -5.38 -22.92 6.83
C LYS A 257 -4.45 -22.55 5.68
N ASN A 258 -4.30 -21.27 5.38
CA ASN A 258 -3.42 -20.81 4.31
C ASN A 258 -1.96 -20.96 4.72
N VAL A 259 -1.61 -20.46 5.90
CA VAL A 259 -0.25 -20.48 6.46
C VAL A 259 0.27 -21.90 6.64
N SER A 260 -0.56 -22.85 7.10
CA SER A 260 -0.13 -24.24 7.30
C SER A 260 0.41 -24.93 6.03
N LYS A 261 0.00 -24.45 4.85
CA LYS A 261 0.49 -24.95 3.55
C LYS A 261 1.91 -24.47 3.21
N LEU A 262 2.37 -23.40 3.87
CA LEU A 262 3.67 -22.79 3.66
C LEU A 262 4.75 -23.36 4.60
N MET A 263 4.36 -24.28 5.47
CA MET A 263 5.25 -24.82 6.50
C MET A 263 6.36 -25.67 5.86
N VAL A 264 7.59 -25.38 6.25
CA VAL A 264 8.79 -26.12 5.88
C VAL A 264 9.44 -26.77 7.13
N ASN A 265 10.50 -27.53 6.94
CA ASN A 265 11.22 -28.17 8.04
C ASN A 265 12.70 -28.29 7.70
N GLU A 266 13.41 -27.14 7.73
CA GLU A 266 14.82 -27.06 7.37
C GLU A 266 15.67 -26.69 8.57
N ALA A 267 16.93 -27.14 8.63
CA ALA A 267 17.86 -26.72 9.67
C ALA A 267 18.17 -25.22 9.50
N ALA A 268 17.98 -24.43 10.54
CA ALA A 268 18.40 -23.04 10.50
C ALA A 268 19.92 -22.93 10.46
N PRO A 269 20.49 -22.06 9.61
CA PRO A 269 21.93 -21.83 9.61
C PRO A 269 22.34 -21.17 10.93
N ASN A 270 23.56 -21.46 11.38
CA ASN A 270 24.12 -20.78 12.54
C ASN A 270 24.53 -19.35 12.14
N PHE A 271 23.68 -18.38 12.42
CA PHE A 271 23.92 -16.97 12.13
C PHE A 271 24.48 -16.21 13.34
N THR A 272 25.08 -15.07 13.09
CA THR A 272 25.49 -14.13 14.12
C THR A 272 25.14 -12.71 13.68
N VAL A 273 24.48 -11.95 14.55
CA VAL A 273 24.17 -10.52 14.38
C VAL A 273 24.66 -9.75 15.61
N THR A 274 24.63 -8.42 15.55
CA THR A 274 25.07 -7.59 16.68
C THR A 274 23.89 -6.80 17.21
N ASP A 275 23.66 -6.79 18.52
CA ASP A 275 22.63 -5.97 19.15
C ASP A 275 23.01 -4.48 19.17
N VAL A 276 22.10 -3.64 19.62
CA VAL A 276 22.30 -2.17 19.69
C VAL A 276 23.40 -1.72 20.65
N ASN A 277 23.92 -2.62 21.51
CA ASN A 277 25.01 -2.38 22.46
C ASN A 277 26.34 -2.97 21.98
N GLY A 278 26.39 -3.52 20.77
CA GLY A 278 27.60 -4.13 20.22
C GLY A 278 27.84 -5.59 20.63
N LYS A 279 26.88 -6.23 21.35
CA LYS A 279 27.00 -7.64 21.75
C LYS A 279 26.64 -8.54 20.56
N LYS A 280 27.49 -9.51 20.27
CA LYS A 280 27.18 -10.57 19.29
C LYS A 280 26.12 -11.51 19.85
N VAL A 281 25.14 -11.81 19.00
CA VAL A 281 24.02 -12.69 19.27
C VAL A 281 23.91 -13.71 18.15
N SER A 282 23.72 -14.99 18.51
CA SER A 282 23.68 -16.12 17.57
C SER A 282 22.42 -16.96 17.76
N LEU A 283 22.18 -17.91 16.85
CA LEU A 283 21.07 -18.86 16.98
C LEU A 283 21.09 -19.59 18.32
N ALA A 284 22.26 -19.92 18.85
CA ALA A 284 22.43 -20.65 20.11
C ALA A 284 21.88 -19.89 21.34
N ASP A 285 21.88 -18.56 21.29
CA ASP A 285 21.34 -17.70 22.38
C ASP A 285 19.81 -17.81 22.52
N PHE A 286 19.15 -18.38 21.53
CA PHE A 286 17.68 -18.54 21.47
C PHE A 286 17.22 -19.99 21.57
N LYS A 287 18.09 -20.90 21.99
CA LYS A 287 17.71 -22.32 22.14
C LYS A 287 16.47 -22.49 23.02
N GLY A 288 15.49 -23.25 22.55
CA GLY A 288 14.21 -23.48 23.23
C GLY A 288 13.18 -22.38 22.97
N LYS A 289 13.51 -21.31 22.23
CA LYS A 289 12.57 -20.24 21.88
C LYS A 289 12.19 -20.33 20.41
N THR A 290 10.96 -19.94 20.10
CA THR A 290 10.56 -19.64 18.72
C THR A 290 11.02 -18.21 18.39
N ILE A 291 11.76 -18.07 17.29
CA ILE A 291 12.27 -16.76 16.88
C ILE A 291 11.71 -16.35 15.51
N VAL A 292 11.41 -15.07 15.37
CA VAL A 292 11.01 -14.43 14.12
C VAL A 292 12.15 -13.51 13.71
N LEU A 293 12.80 -13.82 12.60
CA LEU A 293 13.79 -12.95 11.98
C LEU A 293 13.09 -12.13 10.91
N ASP A 294 13.26 -10.80 10.93
CA ASP A 294 12.78 -9.88 9.89
C ASP A 294 13.94 -9.05 9.36
N PHE A 295 14.36 -9.33 8.13
CA PHE A 295 15.47 -8.63 7.48
C PHE A 295 14.94 -7.41 6.73
N TRP A 296 15.50 -6.23 7.04
CA TRP A 296 15.00 -4.96 6.52
C TRP A 296 16.11 -3.90 6.34
N ALA A 297 15.78 -2.80 5.64
CA ALA A 297 16.64 -1.62 5.52
C ALA A 297 15.80 -0.34 5.49
N THR A 298 16.41 0.82 5.79
CA THR A 298 15.70 2.11 5.85
C THR A 298 15.19 2.57 4.48
N TRP A 299 15.87 2.21 3.40
CA TRP A 299 15.49 2.50 2.02
C TRP A 299 14.46 1.51 1.42
N CYS A 300 14.14 0.43 2.12
CA CYS A 300 13.23 -0.60 1.63
C CYS A 300 11.77 -0.23 1.87
N GLY A 301 11.11 0.35 0.87
CA GLY A 301 9.69 0.73 0.95
C GLY A 301 8.75 -0.38 1.40
N PRO A 302 8.77 -1.59 0.82
CA PRO A 302 7.95 -2.72 1.28
C PRO A 302 8.23 -3.17 2.70
N CYS A 303 9.49 -3.06 3.18
CA CYS A 303 9.84 -3.34 4.57
C CYS A 303 9.13 -2.38 5.53
N VAL A 304 9.23 -1.07 5.23
CA VAL A 304 8.58 -0.03 6.03
C VAL A 304 7.06 -0.18 6.02
N ALA A 305 6.49 -0.56 4.88
CA ALA A 305 5.06 -0.85 4.77
C ALA A 305 4.62 -2.06 5.62
N SER A 306 5.51 -3.01 5.91
CA SER A 306 5.20 -4.16 6.78
C SER A 306 5.28 -3.87 8.28
N PHE A 307 5.87 -2.74 8.69
CA PHE A 307 6.14 -2.44 10.11
C PHE A 307 4.92 -2.37 11.00
N PRO A 308 3.77 -1.77 10.60
CA PRO A 308 2.58 -1.81 11.43
C PRO A 308 2.14 -3.25 11.76
N ALA A 309 2.10 -4.13 10.76
CA ALA A 309 1.76 -5.54 10.94
C ALA A 309 2.76 -6.26 11.86
N MET A 310 4.06 -6.02 11.67
CA MET A 310 5.12 -6.63 12.48
C MET A 310 5.09 -6.13 13.92
N GLN A 311 4.79 -4.83 14.16
CA GLN A 311 4.61 -4.30 15.51
C GLN A 311 3.39 -4.91 16.20
N MET A 312 2.28 -5.09 15.48
CA MET A 312 1.08 -5.76 16.01
C MET A 312 1.38 -7.21 16.39
N ALA A 313 2.08 -7.95 15.54
CA ALA A 313 2.49 -9.32 15.83
C ALA A 313 3.45 -9.41 17.03
N ALA A 314 4.49 -8.57 17.07
CA ALA A 314 5.45 -8.54 18.16
C ALA A 314 4.79 -8.17 19.51
N ASN A 315 3.85 -7.22 19.50
CA ASN A 315 3.13 -6.82 20.71
C ASN A 315 2.32 -7.96 21.34
N ARG A 316 1.81 -8.91 20.53
CA ARG A 316 1.08 -10.09 21.08
C ARG A 316 1.98 -11.00 21.92
N TYR A 317 3.29 -10.98 21.68
CA TYR A 317 4.26 -11.80 22.38
C TYR A 317 5.16 -10.98 23.34
N SER A 318 4.85 -9.73 23.62
CA SER A 318 5.65 -8.86 24.47
C SER A 318 5.90 -9.43 25.87
N ASN A 319 4.97 -10.25 26.39
CA ASN A 319 5.05 -10.90 27.70
C ASN A 319 5.34 -12.42 27.61
N ASP A 320 5.64 -12.95 26.42
CA ASP A 320 5.96 -14.36 26.24
C ASP A 320 7.50 -14.54 26.12
N PRO A 321 8.19 -15.06 27.16
CA PRO A 321 9.63 -15.22 27.14
C PRO A 321 10.11 -16.30 26.14
N ASN A 322 9.20 -17.11 25.60
CA ASN A 322 9.50 -18.20 24.69
C ASN A 322 9.40 -17.80 23.21
N VAL A 323 9.02 -16.55 22.92
CA VAL A 323 8.97 -15.99 21.56
C VAL A 323 9.86 -14.74 21.50
N LYS A 324 10.69 -14.65 20.45
CA LYS A 324 11.55 -13.48 20.25
C LYS A 324 11.48 -13.00 18.80
N PHE A 325 11.28 -11.69 18.63
CA PHE A 325 11.39 -11.03 17.35
C PHE A 325 12.77 -10.38 17.24
N LEU A 326 13.47 -10.61 16.11
CA LEU A 326 14.74 -9.98 15.79
C LEU A 326 14.56 -9.19 14.51
N PHE A 327 14.57 -7.87 14.58
CA PHE A 327 14.53 -6.99 13.43
C PHE A 327 15.96 -6.72 12.98
N ILE A 328 16.38 -7.42 11.92
CA ILE A 328 17.78 -7.47 11.46
C ILE A 328 17.97 -6.45 10.34
N HIS A 329 18.65 -5.36 10.66
CA HIS A 329 18.99 -4.33 9.69
C HIS A 329 20.17 -4.77 8.84
N THR A 330 19.99 -4.81 7.52
CA THR A 330 20.96 -5.35 6.55
C THR A 330 21.03 -4.50 5.29
N TRP A 331 22.02 -4.72 4.43
CA TRP A 331 22.21 -4.09 3.11
C TRP A 331 22.20 -2.56 3.11
N GLU A 332 22.66 -1.94 4.17
CA GLU A 332 22.73 -0.49 4.28
C GLU A 332 24.09 0.06 3.81
N ASN A 333 24.07 1.20 3.11
CA ASN A 333 25.26 1.85 2.54
C ASN A 333 25.57 3.22 3.16
N VAL A 334 25.09 3.48 4.38
CA VAL A 334 25.40 4.72 5.11
C VAL A 334 26.61 4.52 6.01
N ALA A 335 27.27 5.63 6.40
CA ALA A 335 28.50 5.59 7.21
C ALA A 335 28.25 5.02 8.62
N ASP A 336 27.07 5.28 9.22
CA ASP A 336 26.66 4.78 10.54
C ASP A 336 25.27 4.14 10.45
N PRO A 337 25.19 2.86 10.02
CA PRO A 337 23.90 2.16 9.86
C PRO A 337 23.12 2.00 11.16
N LEU A 338 23.80 1.88 12.30
CA LEU A 338 23.13 1.70 13.61
C LEU A 338 22.39 2.98 14.03
N THR A 339 23.06 4.13 13.95
CA THR A 339 22.42 5.40 14.29
C THR A 339 21.29 5.74 13.31
N ASP A 340 21.49 5.47 12.02
CA ASP A 340 20.46 5.66 11.00
C ASP A 340 19.21 4.82 11.28
N ALA A 341 19.34 3.52 11.51
CA ALA A 341 18.24 2.63 11.84
C ALA A 341 17.52 3.03 13.14
N LYS A 342 18.26 3.38 14.21
CA LYS A 342 17.66 3.87 15.47
C LYS A 342 16.84 5.13 15.25
N ASN A 343 17.37 6.12 14.55
CA ASN A 343 16.69 7.37 14.28
C ASN A 343 15.44 7.14 13.40
N PHE A 344 15.54 6.24 12.43
CA PHE A 344 14.45 5.88 11.55
C PHE A 344 13.27 5.27 12.32
N LEU A 345 13.54 4.31 13.22
CA LEU A 345 12.52 3.66 14.04
C LEU A 345 11.93 4.64 15.05
N ALA A 346 12.77 5.43 15.75
CA ALA A 346 12.33 6.40 16.74
C ALA A 346 11.42 7.49 16.15
N LYS A 347 11.76 8.01 14.96
CA LYS A 347 10.93 9.02 14.26
C LYS A 347 9.52 8.52 13.94
N ARG A 348 9.33 7.19 13.85
CA ARG A 348 8.07 6.53 13.50
C ARG A 348 7.42 5.80 14.68
N ASP A 349 7.98 5.93 15.89
CA ASP A 349 7.54 5.29 17.14
C ASP A 349 7.48 3.74 17.08
N TYR A 350 8.34 3.10 16.26
CA TYR A 350 8.48 1.64 16.28
C TYR A 350 9.42 1.19 17.39
N LYS A 351 8.97 0.19 18.18
CA LYS A 351 9.71 -0.39 19.30
C LYS A 351 10.20 -1.79 18.97
N PHE A 352 11.11 -1.87 18.02
CA PHE A 352 11.67 -3.12 17.55
C PHE A 352 12.97 -3.48 18.29
N ASP A 353 13.14 -4.76 18.60
CA ASP A 353 14.42 -5.29 19.02
C ASP A 353 15.37 -5.32 17.82
N LEU A 354 16.14 -4.25 17.68
CA LEU A 354 17.01 -4.00 16.54
C LEU A 354 18.33 -4.78 16.65
N TYR A 355 18.69 -5.47 15.59
CA TYR A 355 19.96 -6.15 15.40
C TYR A 355 20.61 -5.71 14.07
N MET A 356 21.93 -5.73 14.04
CA MET A 356 22.73 -5.29 12.90
C MET A 356 23.40 -6.48 12.21
N ASP A 357 23.16 -6.64 10.91
CA ASP A 357 23.91 -7.52 10.03
C ASP A 357 24.92 -6.67 9.22
N THR A 358 25.97 -6.24 9.91
CA THR A 358 26.97 -5.32 9.37
C THR A 358 27.76 -5.99 8.26
N VAL A 359 28.03 -5.25 7.18
CA VAL A 359 28.85 -5.71 6.05
C VAL A 359 30.22 -6.18 6.55
N ASP A 360 30.57 -7.40 6.23
CA ASP A 360 31.88 -7.96 6.54
C ASP A 360 32.98 -7.23 5.73
N PRO A 361 34.02 -6.71 6.39
CA PRO A 361 34.99 -5.87 5.71
C PRO A 361 35.85 -6.60 4.66
N VAL A 362 35.93 -7.94 4.73
CA VAL A 362 36.71 -8.77 3.81
C VAL A 362 35.83 -9.21 2.63
N THR A 363 34.65 -9.83 2.93
CA THR A 363 33.79 -10.37 1.88
C THR A 363 32.86 -9.33 1.25
N LYS A 364 32.78 -8.13 1.85
CA LYS A 364 31.91 -7.01 1.40
C LYS A 364 30.41 -7.35 1.33
N VAL A 365 29.97 -8.37 2.07
CA VAL A 365 28.56 -8.77 2.16
C VAL A 365 28.13 -8.93 3.61
N PRO A 366 26.83 -8.67 3.94
CA PRO A 366 26.27 -8.94 5.25
C PRO A 366 26.19 -10.46 5.50
N PRO A 367 26.82 -10.97 6.56
CA PRO A 367 26.96 -12.41 6.78
C PRO A 367 25.65 -13.16 7.01
N ALA A 368 24.72 -12.56 7.78
CA ALA A 368 23.45 -13.20 8.07
C ALA A 368 22.55 -13.25 6.82
N ALA A 369 22.42 -12.17 6.06
CA ALA A 369 21.70 -12.16 4.79
C ALA A 369 22.26 -13.20 3.81
N LYS A 370 23.60 -13.33 3.75
CA LYS A 370 24.27 -14.32 2.89
C LYS A 370 23.97 -15.76 3.29
N ILE A 371 24.04 -16.08 4.60
CA ILE A 371 23.88 -17.48 5.06
C ILE A 371 22.41 -17.93 4.94
N PHE A 372 21.44 -17.01 5.08
CA PHE A 372 20.03 -17.25 4.81
C PHE A 372 19.69 -17.22 3.32
N LYS A 373 20.65 -16.94 2.44
CA LYS A 373 20.49 -16.86 0.98
C LYS A 373 19.39 -15.87 0.57
N ILE A 374 19.32 -14.72 1.25
CA ILE A 374 18.32 -13.69 0.97
C ILE A 374 18.66 -13.04 -0.36
N ASP A 375 17.72 -12.98 -1.27
CA ASP A 375 17.82 -12.34 -2.59
C ASP A 375 16.99 -11.03 -2.68
N GLY A 376 16.17 -10.76 -1.64
CA GLY A 376 15.37 -9.54 -1.53
C GLY A 376 14.87 -9.30 -0.11
N ILE A 377 14.53 -8.07 0.22
CA ILE A 377 13.92 -7.67 1.50
C ILE A 377 12.56 -7.01 1.26
N PRO A 378 11.58 -7.13 2.21
CA PRO A 378 11.69 -7.82 3.50
C PRO A 378 11.77 -9.33 3.33
N ALA A 379 12.58 -10.00 4.16
CA ALA A 379 12.62 -11.44 4.25
C ALA A 379 12.44 -11.87 5.70
N LYS A 380 11.51 -12.82 5.92
CA LYS A 380 11.14 -13.27 7.26
C LYS A 380 11.34 -14.78 7.39
N PHE A 381 11.90 -15.17 8.54
CA PHE A 381 12.07 -16.57 8.89
C PHE A 381 11.50 -16.83 10.28
N ILE A 382 10.68 -17.85 10.42
CA ILE A 382 10.21 -18.33 11.73
C ILE A 382 10.92 -19.64 12.03
N ILE A 383 11.68 -19.64 13.14
CA ILE A 383 12.52 -20.77 13.57
C ILE A 383 11.97 -21.27 14.90
N ASP A 384 11.74 -22.57 15.02
CA ASP A 384 11.25 -23.21 16.23
C ASP A 384 12.33 -23.36 17.33
N GLY A 385 11.92 -23.80 18.52
CA GLY A 385 12.82 -23.98 19.66
C GLY A 385 13.92 -25.05 19.46
N ASN A 386 13.79 -25.90 18.43
CA ASN A 386 14.77 -26.91 18.03
C ASN A 386 15.76 -26.38 16.99
N GLY A 387 15.65 -25.12 16.58
CA GLY A 387 16.52 -24.48 15.59
C GLY A 387 16.16 -24.88 14.15
N ARG A 388 14.88 -25.16 13.88
CA ARG A 388 14.41 -25.49 12.52
C ARG A 388 13.61 -24.34 11.94
N ILE A 389 13.92 -23.95 10.71
CA ILE A 389 13.09 -23.02 9.94
C ILE A 389 11.78 -23.72 9.64
N ARG A 390 10.69 -23.13 10.11
CA ARG A 390 9.33 -23.61 9.89
C ARG A 390 8.62 -22.77 8.83
N PHE A 391 9.02 -21.54 8.64
CA PHE A 391 8.52 -20.66 7.57
C PHE A 391 9.63 -19.77 7.04
N SER A 392 9.59 -19.53 5.72
CA SER A 392 10.45 -18.59 5.01
C SER A 392 9.59 -17.80 4.03
N ILE A 393 9.54 -16.47 4.18
CA ILE A 393 8.65 -15.58 3.42
C ILE A 393 9.47 -14.40 2.91
N SER A 394 9.28 -14.05 1.65
CA SER A 394 9.86 -12.86 1.03
C SER A 394 8.76 -11.90 0.58
N GLY A 395 9.00 -10.60 0.72
CA GLY A 395 8.06 -9.55 0.36
C GLY A 395 7.03 -9.25 1.45
N PHE A 396 6.13 -8.32 1.11
CA PHE A 396 4.98 -7.95 1.94
C PHE A 396 3.79 -7.64 1.03
N GLU A 397 2.69 -8.30 1.28
CA GLU A 397 1.42 -8.07 0.60
C GLU A 397 0.28 -8.15 1.63
N GLY A 398 -0.76 -7.33 1.42
CA GLY A 398 -1.98 -7.42 2.23
C GLY A 398 -2.24 -6.23 3.15
N LYS A 399 -3.20 -6.43 4.04
CA LYS A 399 -3.60 -5.47 5.09
C LYS A 399 -2.85 -5.79 6.38
N ASP A 400 -2.61 -4.78 7.20
CA ASP A 400 -1.79 -4.90 8.41
C ASP A 400 -2.31 -5.98 9.39
N GLU A 401 -3.62 -6.03 9.62
CA GLU A 401 -4.23 -7.01 10.53
C GLU A 401 -4.10 -8.45 10.02
N ALA A 402 -4.28 -8.65 8.71
CA ALA A 402 -4.14 -9.98 8.10
C ALA A 402 -2.67 -10.44 8.15
N ALA A 403 -1.76 -9.56 7.78
CA ALA A 403 -0.32 -9.86 7.80
C ALA A 403 0.20 -10.10 9.23
N ALA A 404 -0.29 -9.33 10.21
CA ALA A 404 0.02 -9.57 11.62
C ALA A 404 -0.47 -10.95 12.09
N GLU A 405 -1.72 -11.30 11.73
CA GLU A 405 -2.30 -12.60 12.08
C GLU A 405 -1.57 -13.75 11.39
N GLU A 406 -1.13 -13.59 10.13
CA GLU A 406 -0.30 -14.58 9.44
C GLU A 406 0.98 -14.88 10.23
N VAL A 407 1.71 -13.85 10.65
CA VAL A 407 2.93 -14.02 11.46
C VAL A 407 2.60 -14.71 12.79
N VAL A 408 1.51 -14.33 13.44
CA VAL A 408 1.05 -14.97 14.69
C VAL A 408 0.75 -16.46 14.47
N GLN A 409 0.00 -16.80 13.43
CA GLN A 409 -0.32 -18.21 13.14
C GLN A 409 0.92 -19.02 12.74
N MET A 410 1.91 -18.41 12.06
CA MET A 410 3.20 -19.06 11.79
C MET A 410 3.97 -19.34 13.08
N VAL A 411 4.01 -18.39 14.02
CA VAL A 411 4.64 -18.59 15.33
C VAL A 411 3.94 -19.69 16.10
N GLU A 412 2.60 -19.69 16.16
CA GLU A 412 1.85 -20.74 16.88
C GLU A 412 2.02 -22.13 16.25
N LEU A 413 2.10 -22.22 14.93
CA LEU A 413 2.39 -23.50 14.25
C LEU A 413 3.84 -23.97 14.49
N ALA A 414 4.81 -23.05 14.48
CA ALA A 414 6.21 -23.37 14.75
C ALA A 414 6.43 -23.87 16.18
N ARG A 415 5.66 -23.39 17.16
CA ARG A 415 5.72 -23.82 18.57
C ARG A 415 5.23 -25.26 18.80
N GLN A 416 4.45 -25.82 17.86
CA GLN A 416 3.88 -27.17 17.96
C GLN A 416 4.82 -28.27 17.43
N GLY A 417 5.91 -27.90 16.78
CA GLY A 417 6.91 -28.80 16.20
C GLY A 417 8.21 -28.74 16.93
#